data_81559fd599b0733225f3d38b4c8e912d
#
_entry.id   81559fd599b0733225f3d38b4c8e912d
#
_cell.length_a   1.000
_cell.length_b   1.000
_cell.length_c   1.000
_cell.angle_alpha   90.00
_cell.angle_beta   90.00
_cell.angle_gamma   90.00
#
_symmetry.space_group_name_H-M   'P 1'
#
loop_
_entity.id
_entity.type
_entity.pdbx_description
1 polymer ?
#
loop_
_entity_poly.entity_id
_entity_poly.type
_entity_poly.pdbx_seq_one_letter_code
_entity_poly.pdbx_strand_id
1 'polypeptide(L)'
;MREIIFRGKRLDNGEWVEGFYNHIPNGRFGTDEHMIQTIKENGKIGMLYDVDPSTVGQNTGLKDKHGKRIFEGDIIKSDNGRYSAISVVKFGEYYPKMFCAMLAICCPGTQHLNANGFYLASTKHEDMILFKSRYFEIIGNVHDNLELLKEEDET
;
A
#
# COMPACT_ATOMS: atom_id res chain seq x y z
N MET A 1 -15.94 0.63 -11.71
CA MET A 1 -14.62 1.21 -12.12
C MET A 1 -13.83 1.41 -10.84
N ARG A 2 -12.54 1.01 -10.79
CA ARG A 2 -11.70 1.21 -9.60
C ARG A 2 -11.35 2.70 -9.47
N GLU A 3 -11.57 3.27 -8.31
CA GLU A 3 -11.23 4.66 -8.01
C GLU A 3 -9.69 4.76 -7.77
N ILE A 4 -9.01 5.60 -8.56
CA ILE A 4 -7.56 5.82 -8.43
C ILE A 4 -7.36 7.01 -7.50
N ILE A 5 -7.18 6.72 -6.21
CA ILE A 5 -6.93 7.70 -5.16
C ILE A 5 -5.55 7.45 -4.58
N PHE A 6 -4.89 8.52 -4.19
CA PHE A 6 -3.62 8.52 -3.48
C PHE A 6 -3.78 9.16 -2.11
N ARG A 7 -2.86 8.89 -1.21
CA ARG A 7 -2.65 9.67 0.01
C ARG A 7 -1.21 10.15 0.07
N GLY A 8 -0.96 11.21 0.83
CA GLY A 8 0.37 11.76 1.08
C GLY A 8 0.35 12.69 2.27
N LYS A 9 1.51 12.96 2.85
CA LYS A 9 1.66 13.94 3.93
C LYS A 9 1.84 15.34 3.36
N ARG A 10 1.07 16.26 3.88
CA ARG A 10 1.19 17.69 3.55
C ARG A 10 2.53 18.24 4.02
N LEU A 11 3.14 19.08 3.20
CA LEU A 11 4.40 19.72 3.54
C LEU A 11 4.26 20.81 4.61
N ASP A 12 3.07 21.42 4.75
CA ASP A 12 2.84 22.54 5.67
C ASP A 12 2.62 22.10 7.13
N ASN A 13 1.98 20.95 7.37
CA ASN A 13 1.61 20.52 8.72
C ASN A 13 1.82 19.04 9.01
N GLY A 14 2.23 18.24 8.00
CA GLY A 14 2.48 16.80 8.15
C GLY A 14 1.21 15.92 8.25
N GLU A 15 0.01 16.50 8.09
CA GLU A 15 -1.23 15.73 8.10
C GLU A 15 -1.40 14.93 6.82
N TRP A 16 -2.02 13.76 6.94
CA TRP A 16 -2.39 12.93 5.79
C TRP A 16 -3.59 13.49 5.04
N VAL A 17 -3.47 13.56 3.71
CA VAL A 17 -4.57 13.92 2.81
C VAL A 17 -4.78 12.83 1.76
N GLU A 18 -6.04 12.63 1.34
CA GLU A 18 -6.44 11.67 0.31
C GLU A 18 -7.09 12.40 -0.86
N GLY A 19 -6.81 11.96 -2.09
CA GLY A 19 -7.38 12.54 -3.29
C GLY A 19 -6.66 12.15 -4.57
N PHE A 20 -6.80 12.99 -5.58
CA PHE A 20 -6.12 12.83 -6.86
C PHE A 20 -4.70 13.37 -6.77
N TYR A 21 -3.73 12.54 -7.09
CA TYR A 21 -2.33 12.94 -7.12
C TYR A 21 -1.98 13.61 -8.45
N ASN A 22 -1.29 14.74 -8.36
CA ASN A 22 -0.79 15.52 -9.47
C ASN A 22 0.73 15.70 -9.33
N HIS A 23 1.47 15.36 -10.37
CA HIS A 23 2.89 15.62 -10.47
C HIS A 23 3.14 16.57 -11.65
N ILE A 24 3.75 17.71 -11.40
CA ILE A 24 4.13 18.72 -12.41
C ILE A 24 5.65 18.80 -12.44
N PRO A 25 6.30 18.17 -13.42
CA PRO A 25 7.75 18.28 -13.58
C PRO A 25 8.14 19.70 -13.98
N ASN A 26 9.25 20.20 -13.44
CA ASN A 26 9.73 21.58 -13.67
C ASN A 26 8.63 22.64 -13.45
N GLY A 27 7.85 22.49 -12.37
CA GLY A 27 6.81 23.41 -11.97
C GLY A 27 7.33 24.78 -11.58
N ARG A 28 6.69 25.42 -10.57
CA ARG A 28 7.13 26.74 -10.10
C ARG A 28 8.59 26.67 -9.63
N PHE A 29 9.38 27.63 -10.07
CA PHE A 29 10.82 27.75 -9.74
C PHE A 29 11.71 26.62 -10.27
N GLY A 30 11.28 25.84 -11.28
CA GLY A 30 12.08 24.77 -11.87
C GLY A 30 12.25 23.53 -10.99
N THR A 31 11.40 23.35 -10.00
CA THR A 31 11.34 22.16 -9.14
C THR A 31 10.11 21.34 -9.46
N ASP A 32 10.17 20.04 -9.20
CA ASP A 32 9.02 19.17 -9.34
C ASP A 32 8.00 19.45 -8.23
N GLU A 33 6.73 19.62 -8.62
CA GLU A 33 5.64 19.85 -7.69
C GLU A 33 4.80 18.57 -7.54
N HIS A 34 4.60 18.15 -6.30
CA HIS A 34 3.82 16.98 -5.93
C HIS A 34 2.63 17.41 -5.06
N MET A 35 1.42 17.20 -5.57
CA MET A 35 0.22 17.72 -4.95
C MET A 35 -0.88 16.68 -4.89
N ILE A 36 -1.73 16.77 -3.85
CA ILE A 36 -2.96 15.99 -3.77
C ILE A 36 -4.16 16.95 -3.74
N GLN A 37 -5.06 16.74 -4.69
CA GLN A 37 -6.35 17.42 -4.73
C GLN A 37 -7.39 16.60 -4.00
N THR A 38 -7.88 17.10 -2.88
CA THR A 38 -8.85 16.41 -2.05
C THR A 38 -10.22 16.32 -2.72
N ILE A 39 -11.02 15.35 -2.29
CA ILE A 39 -12.40 15.15 -2.73
C ILE A 39 -13.32 15.37 -1.51
N LYS A 40 -14.27 16.28 -1.64
CA LYS A 40 -15.29 16.55 -0.61
C LYS A 40 -16.28 15.39 -0.54
N GLU A 41 -16.99 15.24 0.59
CA GLU A 41 -18.02 14.21 0.80
C GLU A 41 -19.13 14.23 -0.26
N ASN A 42 -19.42 15.39 -0.84
CA ASN A 42 -20.39 15.56 -1.93
C ASN A 42 -19.83 15.23 -3.33
N GLY A 43 -18.63 14.64 -3.41
CA GLY A 43 -17.94 14.28 -4.66
C GLY A 43 -17.32 15.47 -5.42
N LYS A 44 -17.43 16.71 -4.90
CA LYS A 44 -16.81 17.87 -5.52
C LYS A 44 -15.30 17.93 -5.18
N ILE A 45 -14.56 18.55 -6.08
CA ILE A 45 -13.15 18.84 -5.91
C ILE A 45 -12.94 19.75 -4.69
N GLY A 46 -12.01 19.37 -3.83
CA GLY A 46 -11.64 20.13 -2.63
C GLY A 46 -10.39 20.97 -2.84
N MET A 47 -9.62 21.13 -1.77
CA MET A 47 -8.38 21.90 -1.76
C MET A 47 -7.23 21.10 -2.41
N LEU A 48 -6.27 21.80 -2.94
CA LEU A 48 -5.00 21.28 -3.45
C LEU A 48 -3.92 21.51 -2.39
N TYR A 49 -3.20 20.47 -2.03
CA TYR A 49 -2.14 20.53 -1.03
C TYR A 49 -0.82 20.01 -1.59
N ASP A 50 0.25 20.74 -1.32
CA ASP A 50 1.60 20.25 -1.57
C ASP A 50 1.91 19.09 -0.61
N VAL A 51 2.46 18.00 -1.12
CA VAL A 51 2.74 16.79 -0.34
C VAL A 51 4.19 16.34 -0.51
N ASP A 52 4.71 15.67 0.51
CA ASP A 52 5.99 15.00 0.45
C ASP A 52 5.90 13.79 -0.51
N PRO A 53 6.62 13.81 -1.65
CA PRO A 53 6.56 12.74 -2.64
C PRO A 53 6.98 11.38 -2.10
N SER A 54 7.84 11.34 -1.08
CA SER A 54 8.29 10.09 -0.46
C SER A 54 7.17 9.37 0.30
N THR A 55 6.10 10.09 0.66
CA THR A 55 4.95 9.57 1.42
C THR A 55 3.76 9.21 0.55
N VAL A 56 3.85 9.48 -0.76
CA VAL A 56 2.72 9.25 -1.68
C VAL A 56 2.50 7.76 -1.90
N GLY A 57 1.31 7.28 -1.53
CA GLY A 57 0.90 5.89 -1.69
C GLY A 57 -0.45 5.76 -2.38
N GLN A 58 -0.58 4.80 -3.28
CA GLN A 58 -1.81 4.56 -4.03
C GLN A 58 -2.79 3.69 -3.23
N ASN A 59 -4.09 3.99 -3.34
CA ASN A 59 -5.16 3.14 -2.82
C ASN A 59 -5.19 1.80 -3.56
N THR A 60 -5.16 0.71 -2.82
CA THR A 60 -5.23 -0.66 -3.36
C THR A 60 -6.61 -1.02 -3.93
N GLY A 61 -7.65 -0.24 -3.59
CA GLY A 61 -9.06 -0.54 -3.86
C GLY A 61 -9.68 -1.51 -2.85
N LEU A 62 -8.92 -1.96 -1.86
CA LEU A 62 -9.40 -2.83 -0.78
C LEU A 62 -9.63 -2.02 0.50
N LYS A 63 -10.39 -2.64 1.42
CA LYS A 63 -10.63 -2.12 2.76
C LYS A 63 -10.23 -3.18 3.78
N ASP A 64 -9.80 -2.74 4.94
CA ASP A 64 -9.55 -3.62 6.07
C ASP A 64 -10.85 -4.14 6.73
N LYS A 65 -10.71 -4.94 7.79
CA LYS A 65 -11.86 -5.50 8.54
C LYS A 65 -12.77 -4.44 9.18
N HIS A 66 -12.28 -3.22 9.35
CA HIS A 66 -13.03 -2.06 9.89
C HIS A 66 -13.61 -1.14 8.80
N GLY A 67 -13.39 -1.46 7.52
CA GLY A 67 -13.85 -0.67 6.38
C GLY A 67 -12.93 0.49 5.99
N LYS A 68 -11.74 0.61 6.61
CA LYS A 68 -10.73 1.62 6.28
C LYS A 68 -10.04 1.26 4.96
N ARG A 69 -9.81 2.25 4.08
CA ARG A 69 -9.08 2.06 2.82
C ARG A 69 -7.65 1.66 3.08
N ILE A 70 -7.15 0.69 2.31
CA ILE A 70 -5.77 0.22 2.37
C ILE A 70 -4.97 0.92 1.28
N PHE A 71 -3.87 1.56 1.69
CA PHE A 71 -2.95 2.25 0.80
C PHE A 71 -1.58 1.56 0.77
N GLU A 72 -0.83 1.81 -0.28
CA GLU A 72 0.59 1.50 -0.31
C GLU A 72 1.30 2.17 0.87
N GLY A 73 2.26 1.46 1.47
CA GLY A 73 2.96 1.88 2.68
C GLY A 73 2.21 1.59 3.99
N ASP A 74 0.96 1.09 3.95
CA ASP A 74 0.29 0.65 5.18
C ASP A 74 0.97 -0.58 5.78
N ILE A 75 1.03 -0.63 7.11
CA ILE A 75 1.43 -1.80 7.88
C ILE A 75 0.16 -2.54 8.27
N ILE A 76 0.07 -3.78 7.81
CA ILE A 76 -1.10 -4.64 7.97
C ILE A 76 -0.77 -5.77 8.92
N LYS A 77 -1.60 -5.98 9.94
CA LYS A 77 -1.68 -7.22 10.69
C LYS A 77 -2.71 -8.13 10.03
N SER A 78 -2.27 -9.29 9.58
CA SER A 78 -3.16 -10.35 9.10
C SER A 78 -3.31 -11.42 10.16
N ASP A 79 -4.55 -11.74 10.55
CA ASP A 79 -4.84 -12.79 11.52
C ASP A 79 -6.04 -13.60 11.03
N ASN A 80 -5.81 -14.86 10.71
CA ASN A 80 -6.85 -15.80 10.28
C ASN A 80 -7.14 -16.90 11.32
N GLY A 81 -6.65 -16.73 12.56
CA GLY A 81 -6.79 -17.68 13.66
C GLY A 81 -5.80 -18.86 13.61
N ARG A 82 -5.05 -19.04 12.52
CA ARG A 82 -3.96 -20.05 12.40
C ARG A 82 -2.59 -19.41 12.25
N TYR A 83 -2.54 -18.28 11.58
CA TYR A 83 -1.30 -17.52 11.30
C TYR A 83 -1.58 -16.05 11.56
N SER A 84 -0.67 -15.41 12.29
CA SER A 84 -0.61 -13.97 12.45
C SER A 84 0.69 -13.49 11.83
N ALA A 85 0.62 -12.43 11.00
CA ALA A 85 1.80 -11.82 10.40
C ALA A 85 1.60 -10.32 10.26
N ILE A 86 2.69 -9.57 10.41
CA ILE A 86 2.77 -8.14 10.09
C ILE A 86 3.46 -8.00 8.74
N SER A 87 2.91 -7.18 7.89
CA SER A 87 3.40 -7.01 6.51
C SER A 87 3.19 -5.59 6.03
N VAL A 88 4.02 -5.14 5.09
CA VAL A 88 3.87 -3.83 4.43
C VAL A 88 3.18 -4.00 3.09
N VAL A 89 2.23 -3.13 2.79
CA VAL A 89 1.59 -3.04 1.47
C VAL A 89 2.55 -2.38 0.48
N LYS A 90 2.90 -3.08 -0.59
CA LYS A 90 3.76 -2.57 -1.67
C LYS A 90 3.09 -2.74 -3.02
N PHE A 91 3.54 -1.94 -4.00
CA PHE A 91 3.21 -2.08 -5.41
C PHE A 91 4.46 -2.42 -6.21
N GLY A 92 4.37 -3.36 -7.14
CA GLY A 92 5.49 -3.74 -8.01
C GLY A 92 5.42 -5.19 -8.46
N GLU A 93 6.53 -5.68 -8.96
CA GLU A 93 6.70 -7.09 -9.27
C GLU A 93 6.87 -7.90 -7.98
N TYR A 94 6.18 -9.02 -7.90
CA TYR A 94 6.32 -9.96 -6.81
C TYR A 94 6.32 -11.41 -7.32
N TYR A 95 6.98 -12.27 -6.56
CA TYR A 95 7.12 -13.70 -6.88
C TYR A 95 6.33 -14.52 -5.84
N PRO A 96 5.09 -14.97 -6.16
CA PRO A 96 4.31 -15.78 -5.23
C PRO A 96 4.89 -17.20 -5.15
N LYS A 97 5.91 -17.41 -4.32
CA LYS A 97 6.63 -18.70 -4.19
C LYS A 97 5.72 -19.86 -3.86
N MET A 98 4.72 -19.66 -3.01
CA MET A 98 3.79 -20.73 -2.64
C MET A 98 2.91 -21.19 -3.82
N PHE A 99 2.54 -20.28 -4.70
CA PHE A 99 1.79 -20.60 -5.92
C PHE A 99 2.70 -21.29 -6.95
N CYS A 100 3.97 -20.85 -7.04
CA CYS A 100 4.97 -21.49 -7.89
C CYS A 100 5.31 -22.93 -7.44
N ALA A 101 5.40 -23.18 -6.14
CA ALA A 101 5.64 -24.55 -5.62
C ALA A 101 4.46 -25.49 -5.97
N MET A 102 3.22 -25.03 -5.85
CA MET A 102 2.04 -25.82 -6.22
C MET A 102 1.94 -26.04 -7.73
N LEU A 103 2.27 -25.03 -8.55
CA LEU A 103 2.33 -25.16 -10.01
C LEU A 103 3.48 -26.04 -10.48
N ALA A 104 4.65 -26.00 -9.83
CA ALA A 104 5.77 -26.88 -10.16
C ALA A 104 5.45 -28.36 -9.94
N ILE A 105 4.60 -28.67 -8.95
CA ILE A 105 4.12 -30.03 -8.71
C ILE A 105 3.07 -30.47 -9.74
N CYS A 106 2.17 -29.56 -10.12
CA CYS A 106 1.04 -29.89 -11.01
C CYS A 106 1.36 -29.69 -12.50
N CYS A 107 2.30 -28.83 -12.84
CA CYS A 107 2.67 -28.44 -14.21
C CYS A 107 4.19 -28.24 -14.34
N PRO A 108 4.97 -29.34 -14.41
CA PRO A 108 6.41 -29.25 -14.59
C PRO A 108 6.72 -28.60 -15.95
N GLY A 109 7.47 -27.46 -15.93
CA GLY A 109 7.84 -26.69 -17.11
C GLY A 109 7.21 -25.31 -17.23
N THR A 110 6.36 -24.89 -16.29
CA THR A 110 5.87 -23.51 -16.24
C THR A 110 6.95 -22.58 -15.70
N GLN A 111 7.28 -21.56 -16.50
CA GLN A 111 8.16 -20.47 -16.08
C GLN A 111 7.52 -19.73 -14.90
N HIS A 112 8.35 -19.21 -13.98
CA HIS A 112 7.93 -18.39 -12.86
C HIS A 112 7.03 -17.25 -13.35
N LEU A 113 5.76 -17.24 -12.91
CA LEU A 113 4.83 -16.17 -13.25
C LEU A 113 5.17 -14.95 -12.38
N ASN A 114 5.78 -13.95 -13.00
CA ASN A 114 5.91 -12.63 -12.40
C ASN A 114 4.52 -11.99 -12.40
N ALA A 115 4.06 -11.56 -11.25
CA ALA A 115 2.86 -10.75 -11.15
C ALA A 115 3.23 -9.31 -10.79
N ASN A 116 2.51 -8.35 -11.35
CA ASN A 116 2.69 -6.94 -11.04
C ASN A 116 1.39 -6.42 -10.41
N GLY A 117 1.51 -5.81 -9.25
CA GLY A 117 0.35 -5.31 -8.51
C GLY A 117 0.65 -5.01 -7.05
N PHE A 118 -0.41 -4.85 -6.26
CA PHE A 118 -0.26 -4.69 -4.82
C PHE A 118 -0.06 -6.06 -4.14
N TYR A 119 0.87 -6.10 -3.22
CA TYR A 119 1.19 -7.30 -2.43
C TYR A 119 1.57 -6.94 -1.00
N LEU A 120 1.59 -7.93 -0.12
CA LEU A 120 2.08 -7.83 1.25
C LEU A 120 3.51 -8.34 1.30
N ALA A 121 4.46 -7.44 1.56
CA ALA A 121 5.83 -7.82 1.85
C ALA A 121 5.96 -8.11 3.34
N SER A 122 6.25 -9.37 3.69
CA SER A 122 6.44 -9.81 5.08
C SER A 122 7.92 -9.93 5.40
N THR A 123 8.28 -9.67 6.66
CA THR A 123 9.66 -9.85 7.16
C THR A 123 10.02 -11.32 7.36
N LYS A 124 9.04 -12.16 7.71
CA LYS A 124 9.26 -13.59 8.06
C LYS A 124 8.66 -14.59 7.08
N HIS A 125 7.70 -14.16 6.28
CA HIS A 125 6.97 -15.03 5.37
C HIS A 125 7.09 -14.55 3.94
N GLU A 126 6.85 -15.46 3.01
CA GLU A 126 6.84 -15.14 1.58
C GLU A 126 5.77 -14.10 1.25
N ASP A 127 6.05 -13.25 0.29
CA ASP A 127 5.12 -12.21 -0.18
C ASP A 127 3.74 -12.79 -0.49
N MET A 128 2.71 -12.21 0.10
CA MET A 128 1.34 -12.69 -0.02
C MET A 128 0.50 -11.78 -0.89
N ILE A 129 -0.34 -12.37 -1.71
CA ILE A 129 -1.30 -11.64 -2.54
C ILE A 129 -2.44 -11.09 -1.68
N LEU A 130 -2.83 -9.83 -1.89
CA LEU A 130 -3.91 -9.12 -1.22
C LEU A 130 -5.32 -9.65 -1.58
N PHE A 131 -5.63 -10.93 -1.33
CA PHE A 131 -6.93 -11.50 -1.75
C PHE A 131 -8.04 -11.50 -0.69
N LYS A 132 -7.71 -11.42 0.60
CA LYS A 132 -8.72 -11.61 1.67
C LYS A 132 -8.65 -10.50 2.71
N SER A 133 -8.97 -9.29 2.31
CA SER A 133 -8.90 -8.10 3.17
C SER A 133 -9.72 -8.17 4.48
N ARG A 134 -10.71 -9.09 4.56
CA ARG A 134 -11.51 -9.30 5.79
C ARG A 134 -10.72 -9.74 7.02
N TYR A 135 -9.48 -10.20 6.83
CA TYR A 135 -8.58 -10.60 7.92
C TYR A 135 -7.51 -9.55 8.20
N PHE A 136 -7.52 -8.46 7.45
CA PHE A 136 -6.51 -7.42 7.54
C PHE A 136 -6.96 -6.32 8.50
N GLU A 137 -6.02 -5.84 9.29
CA GLU A 137 -6.14 -4.69 10.16
C GLU A 137 -4.98 -3.76 9.89
N ILE A 138 -5.28 -2.50 9.55
CA ILE A 138 -4.26 -1.46 9.43
C ILE A 138 -3.83 -1.09 10.84
N ILE A 139 -2.57 -1.37 11.20
CA ILE A 139 -1.99 -1.05 12.51
C ILE A 139 -1.09 0.18 12.48
N GLY A 140 -0.69 0.65 11.29
CA GLY A 140 0.16 1.82 11.09
C GLY A 140 0.54 2.00 9.64
N ASN A 141 1.59 2.77 9.40
CA ASN A 141 2.22 2.93 8.09
C ASN A 141 3.75 3.10 8.24
N VAL A 142 4.49 2.89 7.15
CA VAL A 142 5.96 2.91 7.15
C VAL A 142 6.57 4.29 7.45
N HIS A 143 5.81 5.37 7.35
CA HIS A 143 6.30 6.73 7.58
C HIS A 143 6.13 7.19 9.02
N ASP A 144 5.15 6.62 9.75
CA ASP A 144 4.84 7.02 11.12
C ASP A 144 5.21 5.95 12.16
N ASN A 145 5.23 4.65 11.77
CA ASN A 145 5.28 3.53 12.70
C ASN A 145 6.29 2.45 12.27
N LEU A 146 7.49 2.86 11.89
CA LEU A 146 8.54 1.92 11.42
C LEU A 146 8.97 0.93 12.50
N GLU A 147 8.78 1.29 13.77
CA GLU A 147 9.06 0.44 14.93
C GLU A 147 8.24 -0.85 14.95
N LEU A 148 6.99 -0.82 14.42
CA LEU A 148 6.12 -2.00 14.37
C LEU A 148 6.69 -3.15 13.53
N LEU A 149 7.62 -2.85 12.62
CA LEU A 149 8.28 -3.86 11.77
C LEU A 149 9.48 -4.52 12.48
N LYS A 150 10.02 -3.90 13.54
CA LYS A 150 11.20 -4.40 14.26
C LYS A 150 10.85 -5.41 15.35
N GLU A 151 9.65 -5.32 15.93
CA GLU A 151 9.22 -6.18 17.04
C GLU A 151 9.05 -7.66 16.64
N GLU A 152 8.96 -7.97 15.34
CA GLU A 152 8.89 -9.34 14.85
C GLU A 152 10.25 -10.05 14.73
N ASP A 153 11.38 -9.31 14.72
CA ASP A 153 12.70 -9.91 14.53
C ASP A 153 13.28 -10.51 15.83
N GLU A 154 12.67 -10.24 17.01
CA GLU A 154 13.18 -10.68 18.31
C GLU A 154 12.44 -11.89 18.92
N THR A 155 11.47 -12.51 18.23
CA THR A 155 10.71 -13.68 18.71
C THR A 155 10.84 -14.84 17.74
#